data_f43a09b4d0c1b6147b0bcc0282843e4c
#
_entry.id   f43a09b4d0c1b6147b0bcc0282843e4c
#
_cell.length_a   1.000
_cell.length_b   1.000
_cell.length_c   1.000
_cell.angle_alpha   90.00
_cell.angle_beta   90.00
_cell.angle_gamma   90.00
#
_symmetry.space_group_name_H-M   'P 1'
#
loop_
_entity.id
_entity.type
_entity.pdbx_description
1 polymer ?
#
loop_
_entity_poly.entity_id
_entity_poly.type
_entity_poly.pdbx_seq_one_letter_code
_entity_poly.pdbx_strand_id
1 'polypeptide(L)'
;MGMYEFKESDAYAFARMVGIQAKPHNGELFFKTCPYCRPRPTKDNVRTFSINLTTGQFKCLRASCGVSGNMITLSRDFDFSLGSETDEYYRPKRTFRKLKTPVEPIVPKEPAIKYLESRGISAEVAHRYEITTQSEHDNVLVFPFYDAAGKLQFVKYRKTDFDKERDKNKEWCEKECKPILFGMKQCTEATDRLVVTEGQLDSLSVATAGIENATSVPNGAKGMTWVPYCFNWVSRYDEIVVFGDFEKGHMTLLEDFQQRFPNKIRRVREQDYQGCKDANEILQKYGPEAVKAAVENAELIPVKRVLSLAEVESVNIYELPKLKTGIRELDRLMYGGLPYGMVCLIGGKRGEGKSTFASQIMAEAVEQGMPTLAYSGELPNYLYKSWFDFQIAGRNHIIENETMYGVNRFITRKNQELIDAWYRDLAYLYDSRIIESDEQEDLLRTVERAIMQYGIKVVLIDNLMTAMYIDAGPEQQDKYDRQGRFVRELTKIAIRYDVLIILVAHQRKNTFTNDANDEVSGSGDITNLAGITLSYNRGTTDDYDKGIMNPEQRRLIVAKNRLFGKTNTNGFILSYDEKSKRVYGAGDDVNRQYGWDNSGGFDEVNNMEIPF
;
A
#
# COMPACT_ATOMS: atom_id res chain seq x y z
N MET A 1 32.23 -15.91 -33.25
CA MET A 1 31.48 -15.66 -32.00
C MET A 1 31.56 -14.17 -31.72
N GLY A 2 30.49 -13.43 -31.99
CA GLY A 2 30.42 -12.01 -31.68
C GLY A 2 30.54 -11.80 -30.18
N MET A 3 31.39 -10.88 -29.75
CA MET A 3 31.49 -10.47 -28.35
C MET A 3 30.27 -9.62 -28.04
N TYR A 4 29.51 -9.96 -26.94
CA TYR A 4 28.37 -9.16 -26.51
C TYR A 4 28.82 -7.72 -26.19
N GLU A 5 28.21 -6.75 -26.84
CA GLU A 5 28.37 -5.34 -26.54
C GLU A 5 27.18 -4.86 -25.72
N PHE A 6 27.45 -4.19 -24.60
CA PHE A 6 26.42 -3.72 -23.68
C PHE A 6 25.53 -2.65 -24.33
N LYS A 7 24.22 -2.81 -24.21
CA LYS A 7 23.21 -1.81 -24.59
C LYS A 7 22.45 -1.38 -23.34
N GLU A 8 22.24 -0.10 -23.18
CA GLU A 8 21.48 0.47 -22.05
C GLU A 8 20.07 -0.13 -21.94
N SER A 9 19.44 -0.45 -23.09
CA SER A 9 18.13 -1.12 -23.17
C SER A 9 18.09 -2.45 -22.41
N ASP A 10 19.20 -3.18 -22.35
CA ASP A 10 19.29 -4.48 -21.67
C ASP A 10 19.18 -4.33 -20.15
N ALA A 11 19.71 -3.24 -19.58
CA ALA A 11 19.58 -2.94 -18.16
C ALA A 11 18.11 -2.68 -17.77
N TYR A 12 17.37 -1.93 -18.60
CA TYR A 12 15.93 -1.71 -18.37
C TYR A 12 15.09 -2.97 -18.64
N ALA A 13 15.45 -3.77 -19.64
CA ALA A 13 14.79 -5.04 -19.90
C ALA A 13 14.96 -6.02 -18.73
N PHE A 14 16.17 -6.08 -18.15
CA PHE A 14 16.45 -6.85 -16.95
C PHE A 14 15.60 -6.39 -15.76
N ALA A 15 15.50 -5.07 -15.53
CA ALA A 15 14.68 -4.52 -14.44
C ALA A 15 13.19 -4.92 -14.58
N ARG A 16 12.66 -4.88 -15.80
CA ARG A 16 11.29 -5.34 -16.10
C ARG A 16 11.13 -6.84 -15.86
N MET A 17 12.08 -7.65 -16.31
CA MET A 17 12.05 -9.10 -16.17
C MET A 17 12.03 -9.53 -14.69
N VAL A 18 12.88 -8.93 -13.84
CA VAL A 18 12.91 -9.25 -12.39
C VAL A 18 11.78 -8.60 -11.60
N GLY A 19 10.93 -7.76 -12.23
CA GLY A 19 9.78 -7.11 -11.60
C GLY A 19 10.16 -6.09 -10.52
N ILE A 20 11.38 -5.53 -10.56
CA ILE A 20 11.86 -4.57 -9.56
C ILE A 20 11.89 -3.18 -10.18
N GLN A 21 11.24 -2.22 -9.53
CA GLN A 21 11.32 -0.82 -9.95
C GLN A 21 12.76 -0.34 -9.94
N ALA A 22 13.20 0.27 -11.05
CA ALA A 22 14.50 0.87 -11.17
C ALA A 22 14.38 2.29 -11.74
N LYS A 23 15.26 3.21 -11.28
CA LYS A 23 15.29 4.60 -11.71
C LYS A 23 16.73 5.00 -12.08
N PRO A 24 16.93 5.68 -13.20
CA PRO A 24 18.24 6.20 -13.55
C PRO A 24 18.60 7.41 -12.69
N HIS A 25 19.87 7.49 -12.29
CA HIS A 25 20.46 8.63 -11.60
C HIS A 25 21.97 8.63 -11.81
N ASN A 26 22.53 9.74 -12.25
CA ASN A 26 23.98 9.93 -12.48
C ASN A 26 24.66 8.80 -13.27
N GLY A 27 24.05 8.34 -14.37
CA GLY A 27 24.60 7.27 -15.21
C GLY A 27 24.49 5.85 -14.65
N GLU A 28 23.80 5.68 -13.54
CA GLU A 28 23.50 4.39 -12.91
C GLU A 28 22.00 4.11 -12.93
N LEU A 29 21.58 2.88 -13.15
CA LEU A 29 20.20 2.43 -12.97
C LEU A 29 20.05 1.82 -11.59
N PHE A 30 19.50 2.58 -10.63
CA PHE A 30 19.29 2.13 -9.26
C PHE A 30 18.00 1.33 -9.10
N PHE A 31 18.11 0.14 -8.56
CA PHE A 31 16.99 -0.74 -8.26
C PHE A 31 16.44 -0.44 -6.87
N LYS A 32 15.11 -0.50 -6.72
CA LYS A 32 14.46 -0.33 -5.41
C LYS A 32 14.96 -1.35 -4.39
N THR A 33 15.24 -2.57 -4.82
CA THR A 33 15.85 -3.64 -4.02
C THR A 33 16.82 -4.43 -4.89
N CYS A 34 17.84 -5.03 -4.28
CA CYS A 34 18.77 -5.90 -4.99
C CYS A 34 18.07 -7.18 -5.47
N PRO A 35 18.19 -7.57 -6.75
CA PRO A 35 17.55 -8.78 -7.28
C PRO A 35 18.10 -10.08 -6.69
N TYR A 36 19.34 -10.08 -6.17
CA TYR A 36 19.95 -11.26 -5.57
C TYR A 36 19.54 -11.49 -4.12
N CYS A 37 19.62 -10.45 -3.28
CA CYS A 37 19.36 -10.59 -1.84
C CYS A 37 18.00 -10.05 -1.41
N ARG A 38 17.27 -9.37 -2.29
CA ARG A 38 15.91 -8.83 -2.10
C ARG A 38 15.60 -8.40 -0.66
N PRO A 39 16.39 -7.47 -0.07
CA PRO A 39 16.17 -7.02 1.29
C PRO A 39 14.82 -6.32 1.40
N ARG A 40 14.23 -6.30 2.62
CA ARG A 40 13.10 -5.40 2.89
C ARG A 40 13.52 -3.95 2.61
N PRO A 41 12.69 -3.16 1.92
CA PRO A 41 12.98 -1.75 1.71
C PRO A 41 12.97 -1.02 3.06
N THR A 42 14.14 -0.66 3.54
CA THR A 42 14.34 0.26 4.66
C THR A 42 15.10 1.48 4.15
N LYS A 43 15.19 2.57 4.93
CA LYS A 43 15.99 3.74 4.53
C LYS A 43 17.43 3.35 4.14
N ASP A 44 18.00 2.36 4.82
CA ASP A 44 19.38 1.90 4.61
C ASP A 44 19.55 0.86 3.49
N ASN A 45 18.46 0.25 3.02
CA ASN A 45 18.48 -0.84 2.03
C ASN A 45 17.97 -0.45 0.64
N VAL A 46 17.41 0.74 0.51
CA VAL A 46 16.93 1.27 -0.78
C VAL A 46 18.12 1.71 -1.61
N ARG A 47 18.12 1.36 -2.90
CA ARG A 47 19.15 1.75 -3.88
C ARG A 47 20.55 1.19 -3.58
N THR A 48 20.63 0.05 -2.92
CA THR A 48 21.92 -0.62 -2.67
C THR A 48 22.44 -1.41 -3.87
N PHE A 49 21.63 -1.61 -4.91
CA PHE A 49 22.01 -2.30 -6.14
C PHE A 49 21.82 -1.36 -7.33
N SER A 50 22.84 -1.24 -8.17
CA SER A 50 22.79 -0.46 -9.39
C SER A 50 23.49 -1.15 -10.54
N ILE A 51 23.10 -0.78 -11.76
CA ILE A 51 23.76 -1.14 -13.01
C ILE A 51 24.26 0.15 -13.65
N ASN A 52 25.56 0.22 -13.97
CA ASN A 52 26.13 1.34 -14.70
C ASN A 52 25.64 1.33 -16.15
N LEU A 53 25.00 2.40 -16.59
CA LEU A 53 24.35 2.51 -17.90
C LEU A 53 25.33 2.69 -19.08
N THR A 54 26.62 2.92 -18.77
CA THR A 54 27.68 3.01 -19.80
C THR A 54 28.41 1.70 -19.96
N THR A 55 28.69 0.98 -18.86
CA THR A 55 29.55 -0.21 -18.87
C THR A 55 28.78 -1.52 -18.68
N GLY A 56 27.52 -1.47 -18.23
CA GLY A 56 26.73 -2.65 -17.87
C GLY A 56 27.22 -3.38 -16.61
N GLN A 57 28.18 -2.80 -15.89
CA GLN A 57 28.65 -3.36 -14.62
C GLN A 57 27.63 -3.10 -13.52
N PHE A 58 27.46 -4.05 -12.61
CA PHE A 58 26.56 -3.91 -11.46
C PHE A 58 27.26 -4.25 -10.14
N LYS A 59 26.74 -3.71 -9.06
CA LYS A 59 27.19 -4.01 -7.69
C LYS A 59 26.06 -3.85 -6.69
N CYS A 60 26.03 -4.75 -5.69
CA CYS A 60 25.26 -4.56 -4.47
C CYS A 60 26.17 -4.08 -3.35
N LEU A 61 25.88 -2.90 -2.79
CA LEU A 61 26.68 -2.27 -1.73
C LEU A 61 26.44 -2.86 -0.33
N ARG A 62 25.48 -3.79 -0.18
CA ARG A 62 25.25 -4.45 1.11
C ARG A 62 26.37 -5.43 1.42
N ALA A 63 27.01 -5.27 2.58
CA ALA A 63 28.10 -6.15 3.04
C ALA A 63 27.68 -7.63 3.08
N SER A 64 26.43 -7.94 3.43
CA SER A 64 25.88 -9.30 3.47
C SER A 64 25.60 -9.92 2.08
N CYS A 65 25.60 -9.11 1.02
CA CYS A 65 25.37 -9.54 -0.37
C CYS A 65 26.63 -9.41 -1.21
N GLY A 66 27.18 -8.20 -1.33
CA GLY A 66 28.44 -7.91 -2.00
C GLY A 66 28.53 -8.34 -3.48
N VAL A 67 27.41 -8.81 -4.07
CA VAL A 67 27.41 -9.33 -5.44
C VAL A 67 27.80 -8.23 -6.42
N SER A 68 28.65 -8.57 -7.39
CA SER A 68 29.05 -7.68 -8.47
C SER A 68 29.30 -8.47 -9.75
N GLY A 69 29.25 -7.80 -10.88
CA GLY A 69 29.45 -8.40 -12.19
C GLY A 69 29.05 -7.45 -13.32
N ASN A 70 28.64 -8.02 -14.44
CA ASN A 70 28.13 -7.27 -15.60
C ASN A 70 26.84 -7.89 -16.15
N MET A 71 26.28 -7.34 -17.23
CA MET A 71 25.05 -7.86 -17.83
C MET A 71 25.15 -9.33 -18.25
N ILE A 72 26.32 -9.81 -18.64
CA ILE A 72 26.56 -11.24 -18.93
C ILE A 72 26.37 -12.08 -17.65
N THR A 73 26.83 -11.57 -16.50
CA THR A 73 26.62 -12.21 -15.21
C THR A 73 25.13 -12.27 -14.86
N LEU A 74 24.39 -11.17 -15.05
CA LEU A 74 22.95 -11.13 -14.82
C LEU A 74 22.19 -12.07 -15.76
N SER A 75 22.56 -12.07 -17.05
CA SER A 75 21.99 -12.99 -18.05
C SER A 75 22.09 -14.45 -17.60
N ARG A 76 23.28 -14.82 -17.13
CA ARG A 76 23.57 -16.18 -16.67
C ARG A 76 22.84 -16.53 -15.37
N ASP A 77 22.84 -15.60 -14.40
CA ASP A 77 22.32 -15.86 -13.04
C ASP A 77 20.79 -15.83 -12.99
N PHE A 78 20.13 -15.13 -13.91
CA PHE A 78 18.67 -14.98 -13.96
C PHE A 78 18.04 -15.56 -15.24
N ASP A 79 18.80 -16.31 -16.06
CA ASP A 79 18.35 -16.85 -17.36
C ASP A 79 17.75 -15.77 -18.28
N PHE A 80 18.35 -14.60 -18.28
CA PHE A 80 17.92 -13.42 -19.02
C PHE A 80 18.65 -13.32 -20.37
N SER A 81 17.91 -13.15 -21.47
CA SER A 81 18.46 -13.03 -22.82
C SER A 81 18.98 -11.62 -23.07
N LEU A 82 20.23 -11.51 -23.55
CA LEU A 82 20.87 -10.25 -23.97
C LEU A 82 20.80 -10.11 -25.49
N GLY A 83 20.55 -8.90 -25.98
CA GLY A 83 20.56 -8.58 -27.42
C GLY A 83 19.18 -8.26 -28.00
N SER A 84 19.15 -7.56 -29.13
CA SER A 84 17.93 -7.21 -29.87
C SER A 84 17.40 -8.40 -30.68
N GLU A 85 16.14 -8.39 -31.06
CA GLU A 85 15.31 -9.44 -31.68
C GLU A 85 15.88 -10.14 -32.93
N THR A 86 17.11 -9.82 -33.38
CA THR A 86 17.71 -10.32 -34.65
C THR A 86 19.02 -11.06 -34.50
N ASP A 87 19.63 -11.15 -33.31
CA ASP A 87 20.90 -11.84 -33.12
C ASP A 87 20.75 -13.16 -32.37
N GLU A 88 21.45 -14.21 -32.82
CA GLU A 88 21.55 -15.51 -32.12
C GLU A 88 21.96 -15.30 -30.66
N TYR A 89 21.12 -15.72 -29.76
CA TYR A 89 21.23 -15.49 -28.31
C TYR A 89 22.52 -16.08 -27.73
N TYR A 90 23.48 -15.23 -27.36
CA TYR A 90 24.61 -15.65 -26.54
C TYR A 90 24.18 -15.73 -25.06
N ARG A 91 24.04 -16.95 -24.56
CA ARG A 91 23.87 -17.23 -23.11
C ARG A 91 25.19 -17.75 -22.54
N PRO A 92 25.99 -16.91 -21.85
CA PRO A 92 27.16 -17.42 -21.16
C PRO A 92 26.71 -18.32 -20.00
N LYS A 93 26.96 -19.61 -20.16
CA LYS A 93 26.68 -20.57 -19.06
C LYS A 93 27.73 -20.36 -17.96
N ARG A 94 27.29 -20.12 -16.71
CA ARG A 94 28.21 -20.16 -15.56
C ARG A 94 28.80 -21.56 -15.49
N THR A 95 30.11 -21.65 -15.59
CA THR A 95 30.80 -22.91 -15.40
C THR A 95 31.03 -23.11 -13.90
N PHE A 96 30.27 -24.03 -13.31
CA PHE A 96 30.54 -24.52 -11.98
C PHE A 96 31.58 -25.61 -12.04
N ARG A 97 32.36 -25.77 -10.96
CA ARG A 97 33.19 -26.93 -10.75
C ARG A 97 32.31 -28.18 -10.75
N LYS A 98 32.58 -29.12 -11.63
CA LYS A 98 31.86 -30.40 -11.68
C LYS A 98 32.47 -31.34 -10.66
N LEU A 99 31.68 -31.72 -9.69
CA LEU A 99 32.05 -32.75 -8.73
C LEU A 99 31.84 -34.12 -9.37
N LYS A 100 32.72 -35.08 -9.05
CA LYS A 100 32.56 -36.47 -9.51
C LYS A 100 31.50 -37.13 -8.63
N THR A 101 30.37 -37.50 -9.25
CA THR A 101 29.33 -38.27 -8.54
C THR A 101 29.86 -39.66 -8.27
N PRO A 102 29.74 -40.17 -7.02
CA PRO A 102 30.08 -41.57 -6.70
C PRO A 102 29.27 -42.54 -7.58
N VAL A 103 29.89 -43.62 -7.99
CA VAL A 103 29.23 -44.68 -8.80
C VAL A 103 28.27 -45.47 -7.93
N GLU A 104 28.71 -45.79 -6.70
CA GLU A 104 27.90 -46.47 -5.69
C GLU A 104 27.45 -45.46 -4.63
N PRO A 105 26.27 -45.67 -3.99
CA PRO A 105 25.83 -44.87 -2.85
C PRO A 105 26.89 -44.84 -1.75
N ILE A 106 27.09 -43.66 -1.14
CA ILE A 106 28.01 -43.49 -0.05
C ILE A 106 27.45 -44.22 1.18
N VAL A 107 28.20 -45.19 1.71
CA VAL A 107 27.87 -45.87 2.96
C VAL A 107 28.33 -45.00 4.13
N PRO A 108 27.42 -44.60 5.03
CA PRO A 108 27.81 -43.86 6.24
C PRO A 108 28.83 -44.61 7.11
N LYS A 109 29.87 -43.92 7.55
CA LYS A 109 30.78 -44.45 8.55
C LYS A 109 30.16 -44.41 9.94
N GLU A 110 30.59 -45.32 10.80
CA GLU A 110 30.07 -45.43 12.17
C GLU A 110 30.14 -44.12 12.98
N PRO A 111 31.22 -43.28 12.92
CA PRO A 111 31.23 -41.99 13.61
C PRO A 111 30.13 -41.03 13.16
N ALA A 112 29.76 -41.04 11.86
CA ALA A 112 28.65 -40.25 11.36
C ALA A 112 27.29 -40.71 11.91
N ILE A 113 27.06 -42.05 11.89
CA ILE A 113 25.86 -42.65 12.45
C ILE A 113 25.70 -42.30 13.91
N LYS A 114 26.75 -42.56 14.73
CA LYS A 114 26.74 -42.25 16.17
C LYS A 114 26.42 -40.78 16.47
N TYR A 115 27.01 -39.86 15.69
CA TYR A 115 26.71 -38.44 15.87
C TYR A 115 25.27 -38.13 15.54
N LEU A 116 24.75 -38.64 14.41
CA LEU A 116 23.36 -38.39 14.00
C LEU A 116 22.37 -39.01 14.99
N GLU A 117 22.63 -40.23 15.50
CA GLU A 117 21.82 -40.85 16.54
C GLU A 117 21.83 -40.04 17.85
N SER A 118 22.98 -39.45 18.21
CA SER A 118 23.05 -38.54 19.37
C SER A 118 22.20 -37.26 19.18
N ARG A 119 21.86 -36.96 17.93
CA ARG A 119 20.97 -35.87 17.54
C ARG A 119 19.53 -36.33 17.30
N GLY A 120 19.20 -37.57 17.63
CA GLY A 120 17.88 -38.19 17.43
C GLY A 120 17.57 -38.61 15.99
N ILE A 121 18.53 -38.45 15.08
CA ILE A 121 18.37 -38.78 13.66
C ILE A 121 18.66 -40.25 13.44
N SER A 122 17.75 -41.02 12.79
CA SER A 122 17.87 -42.44 12.58
C SER A 122 19.01 -42.84 11.64
N ALA A 123 19.63 -44.02 11.90
CA ALA A 123 20.64 -44.59 11.01
C ALA A 123 20.09 -44.81 9.56
N GLU A 124 18.81 -45.17 9.43
CA GLU A 124 18.14 -45.33 8.13
C GLU A 124 18.17 -44.03 7.33
N VAL A 125 17.87 -42.88 7.97
CA VAL A 125 17.92 -41.54 7.33
C VAL A 125 19.37 -41.19 6.99
N ALA A 126 20.35 -41.51 7.85
CA ALA A 126 21.75 -41.31 7.54
C ALA A 126 22.18 -42.06 6.25
N HIS A 127 21.73 -43.31 6.10
CA HIS A 127 21.97 -44.09 4.88
C HIS A 127 21.23 -43.52 3.67
N ARG A 128 19.95 -43.18 3.80
CA ARG A 128 19.12 -42.62 2.73
C ARG A 128 19.68 -41.30 2.17
N TYR A 129 20.23 -40.44 3.02
CA TYR A 129 20.83 -39.16 2.64
C TYR A 129 22.35 -39.23 2.40
N GLU A 130 22.95 -40.42 2.52
CA GLU A 130 24.35 -40.67 2.26
C GLU A 130 25.31 -39.80 3.12
N ILE A 131 24.95 -39.56 4.39
CA ILE A 131 25.76 -38.74 5.31
C ILE A 131 26.89 -39.56 5.88
N THR A 132 28.12 -39.12 5.71
CA THR A 132 29.32 -39.81 6.21
C THR A 132 30.28 -38.83 6.89
N THR A 133 31.43 -39.31 7.34
CA THR A 133 32.54 -38.46 7.76
C THR A 133 33.61 -38.39 6.70
N GLN A 134 34.44 -37.32 6.73
CA GLN A 134 35.57 -37.13 5.81
C GLN A 134 36.58 -38.29 5.92
N SER A 135 37.30 -38.57 4.84
CA SER A 135 38.19 -39.76 4.80
C SER A 135 39.22 -39.81 5.92
N GLU A 136 39.82 -38.67 6.26
CA GLU A 136 40.90 -38.53 7.22
C GLU A 136 40.48 -37.89 8.54
N HIS A 137 39.21 -37.43 8.65
CA HIS A 137 38.68 -36.69 9.80
C HIS A 137 37.30 -37.17 10.21
N ASP A 138 37.25 -38.13 11.11
CA ASP A 138 36.00 -38.70 11.63
C ASP A 138 35.14 -37.71 12.44
N ASN A 139 35.68 -36.55 12.81
CA ASN A 139 34.98 -35.45 13.47
C ASN A 139 34.40 -34.41 12.48
N VAL A 140 34.41 -34.70 11.17
CA VAL A 140 33.88 -33.83 10.15
C VAL A 140 32.80 -34.55 9.33
N LEU A 141 31.54 -34.19 9.53
CA LEU A 141 30.42 -34.67 8.71
C LEU A 141 30.48 -34.11 7.30
N VAL A 142 30.09 -34.93 6.35
CA VAL A 142 29.96 -34.60 4.92
C VAL A 142 28.50 -34.70 4.51
N PHE A 143 27.94 -33.60 4.02
CA PHE A 143 26.61 -33.53 3.47
C PHE A 143 26.69 -33.41 1.94
N PRO A 144 26.40 -34.47 1.17
CA PRO A 144 26.39 -34.43 -0.28
C PRO A 144 25.04 -33.85 -0.77
N PHE A 145 25.10 -32.89 -1.68
CA PHE A 145 23.90 -32.29 -2.29
C PHE A 145 23.78 -32.83 -3.71
N TYR A 146 22.82 -33.71 -3.90
CA TYR A 146 22.47 -34.24 -5.23
C TYR A 146 21.28 -33.49 -5.81
N ASP A 147 21.29 -33.23 -7.12
CA ASP A 147 20.09 -32.76 -7.81
C ASP A 147 19.05 -33.88 -7.94
N ALA A 148 17.85 -33.53 -8.44
CA ALA A 148 16.75 -34.50 -8.61
C ALA A 148 17.11 -35.67 -9.55
N ALA A 149 18.13 -35.54 -10.42
CA ALA A 149 18.62 -36.61 -11.27
C ALA A 149 19.75 -37.44 -10.59
N GLY A 150 20.02 -37.20 -9.32
CA GLY A 150 21.04 -37.92 -8.54
C GLY A 150 22.49 -37.49 -8.82
N LYS A 151 22.72 -36.36 -9.50
CA LYS A 151 24.06 -35.85 -9.78
C LYS A 151 24.55 -34.98 -8.65
N LEU A 152 25.78 -35.25 -8.15
CA LEU A 152 26.42 -34.45 -7.09
C LEU A 152 26.75 -33.04 -7.62
N GLN A 153 26.17 -31.99 -6.99
CA GLN A 153 26.32 -30.61 -7.36
C GLN A 153 27.08 -29.77 -6.34
N PHE A 154 26.97 -30.14 -5.04
CA PHE A 154 27.49 -29.34 -3.94
C PHE A 154 27.83 -30.25 -2.76
N VAL A 155 28.80 -29.85 -1.92
CA VAL A 155 29.18 -30.58 -0.69
C VAL A 155 29.37 -29.57 0.41
N LYS A 156 28.77 -29.85 1.58
CA LYS A 156 28.95 -29.07 2.81
C LYS A 156 29.57 -29.95 3.90
N TYR A 157 30.37 -29.33 4.72
CA TYR A 157 31.08 -29.96 5.81
C TYR A 157 30.68 -29.33 7.13
N ARG A 158 30.64 -30.13 8.21
CA ARG A 158 30.37 -29.67 9.58
C ARG A 158 31.22 -30.40 10.59
N LYS A 159 31.88 -29.66 11.49
CA LYS A 159 32.56 -30.24 12.66
C LYS A 159 31.55 -30.72 13.68
N THR A 160 31.75 -31.94 14.20
CA THR A 160 30.92 -32.53 15.25
C THR A 160 31.34 -32.08 16.64
N ASP A 161 32.63 -31.74 16.80
CA ASP A 161 33.31 -31.32 18.05
C ASP A 161 33.71 -29.84 18.00
N PHE A 162 32.95 -28.98 17.32
CA PHE A 162 33.26 -27.57 17.15
C PHE A 162 33.37 -26.83 18.48
N ASP A 163 34.49 -26.13 18.65
CA ASP A 163 34.77 -25.25 19.77
C ASP A 163 35.07 -23.84 19.24
N LYS A 164 34.35 -22.83 19.75
CA LYS A 164 34.49 -21.43 19.33
C LYS A 164 35.87 -20.82 19.59
N GLU A 165 36.57 -21.31 20.62
CA GLU A 165 37.90 -20.79 20.97
C GLU A 165 39.01 -21.44 20.12
N ARG A 166 38.80 -22.68 19.69
CA ARG A 166 39.78 -23.46 18.92
C ARG A 166 39.56 -23.35 17.40
N ASP A 167 38.29 -23.29 16.97
CA ASP A 167 37.93 -23.52 15.59
C ASP A 167 37.43 -22.24 14.91
N LYS A 168 37.97 -21.92 13.73
CA LYS A 168 37.58 -20.75 12.96
C LYS A 168 36.18 -20.87 12.37
N ASN A 169 35.81 -22.06 11.90
CA ASN A 169 34.53 -22.29 11.23
C ASN A 169 33.88 -23.58 11.72
N LYS A 170 32.61 -23.54 12.08
CA LYS A 170 31.79 -24.72 12.38
C LYS A 170 31.42 -25.48 11.12
N GLU A 171 31.12 -24.76 10.05
CA GLU A 171 30.66 -25.28 8.77
C GLU A 171 31.37 -24.58 7.63
N TRP A 172 31.62 -25.31 6.55
CA TRP A 172 32.15 -24.78 5.29
C TRP A 172 31.65 -25.63 4.13
N CYS A 173 31.83 -25.15 2.89
CA CYS A 173 31.43 -25.86 1.68
C CYS A 173 32.50 -25.81 0.60
N GLU A 174 32.39 -26.73 -0.36
CA GLU A 174 33.21 -26.72 -1.57
C GLU A 174 33.01 -25.44 -2.37
N LYS A 175 34.13 -24.84 -2.81
CA LYS A 175 34.11 -23.59 -3.58
C LYS A 175 33.69 -23.83 -5.02
N GLU A 176 33.08 -22.80 -5.62
CA GLU A 176 32.72 -22.76 -7.05
C GLU A 176 31.76 -23.87 -7.50
N CYS A 177 31.08 -24.52 -6.57
CA CYS A 177 30.06 -25.51 -6.84
C CYS A 177 28.69 -24.88 -7.01
N LYS A 178 27.79 -25.56 -7.74
CA LYS A 178 26.42 -25.12 -7.98
C LYS A 178 25.60 -25.23 -6.70
N PRO A 179 25.16 -24.11 -6.09
CA PRO A 179 24.35 -24.18 -4.88
C PRO A 179 22.94 -24.69 -5.23
N ILE A 180 22.51 -25.76 -4.60
CA ILE A 180 21.18 -26.34 -4.71
C ILE A 180 20.63 -26.67 -3.33
N LEU A 181 19.34 -27.05 -3.22
CA LEU A 181 18.78 -27.52 -1.97
C LEU A 181 19.36 -28.89 -1.59
N PHE A 182 19.55 -29.12 -0.32
CA PHE A 182 19.88 -30.43 0.24
C PHE A 182 18.64 -31.32 0.20
N GLY A 183 18.79 -32.61 -0.10
CA GLY A 183 17.70 -33.57 -0.07
C GLY A 183 16.87 -33.68 -1.35
N MET A 184 17.21 -32.98 -2.44
CA MET A 184 16.44 -33.03 -3.70
C MET A 184 16.35 -34.44 -4.31
N LYS A 185 17.43 -35.26 -4.22
CA LYS A 185 17.45 -36.67 -4.70
C LYS A 185 16.47 -37.54 -3.94
N GLN A 186 16.24 -37.27 -2.67
CA GLN A 186 15.42 -38.06 -1.76
C GLN A 186 13.94 -37.71 -1.84
N CYS A 187 13.59 -36.58 -2.49
CA CYS A 187 12.20 -36.18 -2.69
C CYS A 187 11.52 -37.05 -3.75
N THR A 188 10.26 -37.38 -3.50
CA THR A 188 9.40 -38.20 -4.37
C THR A 188 8.27 -37.36 -4.94
N GLU A 189 7.55 -37.95 -5.93
CA GLU A 189 6.31 -37.37 -6.45
C GLU A 189 5.07 -37.88 -5.71
N ALA A 190 5.25 -38.60 -4.58
CA ALA A 190 4.15 -39.14 -3.81
C ALA A 190 3.29 -38.08 -3.09
N THR A 191 3.80 -36.88 -2.95
CA THR A 191 3.10 -35.74 -2.34
C THR A 191 3.46 -34.45 -3.04
N ASP A 192 2.48 -33.54 -3.18
CA ASP A 192 2.65 -32.19 -3.73
C ASP A 192 3.14 -31.18 -2.69
N ARG A 193 3.54 -31.67 -1.50
CA ARG A 193 4.07 -30.88 -0.39
C ARG A 193 5.58 -31.02 -0.27
N LEU A 194 6.28 -29.89 -0.14
CA LEU A 194 7.71 -29.80 0.13
C LEU A 194 7.93 -29.17 1.52
N VAL A 195 8.74 -29.79 2.36
CA VAL A 195 9.20 -29.19 3.63
C VAL A 195 10.59 -28.62 3.44
N VAL A 196 10.79 -27.35 3.80
CA VAL A 196 12.08 -26.66 3.67
C VAL A 196 12.53 -26.14 5.03
N THR A 197 13.69 -26.60 5.47
CA THR A 197 14.33 -26.19 6.73
C THR A 197 15.53 -25.30 6.49
N GLU A 198 16.06 -24.68 7.55
CA GLU A 198 17.25 -23.84 7.47
C GLU A 198 18.56 -24.66 7.48
N GLY A 199 18.63 -25.67 8.34
CA GLY A 199 19.78 -26.53 8.51
C GLY A 199 19.60 -27.94 7.94
N GLN A 200 20.72 -28.62 7.63
CA GLN A 200 20.69 -30.00 7.13
C GLN A 200 20.25 -30.99 8.22
N LEU A 201 20.63 -30.76 9.48
CA LEU A 201 20.16 -31.62 10.60
C LEU A 201 18.66 -31.49 10.81
N ASP A 202 18.08 -30.31 10.57
CA ASP A 202 16.63 -30.10 10.67
C ASP A 202 15.88 -30.87 9.57
N SER A 203 16.38 -30.83 8.35
CA SER A 203 15.83 -31.62 7.24
C SER A 203 15.90 -33.14 7.51
N LEU A 204 17.02 -33.62 8.06
CA LEU A 204 17.17 -35.02 8.49
C LEU A 204 16.22 -35.38 9.65
N SER A 205 15.94 -34.42 10.54
CA SER A 205 14.98 -34.60 11.65
C SER A 205 13.54 -34.72 11.09
N VAL A 206 13.19 -33.90 10.12
CA VAL A 206 11.90 -34.00 9.42
C VAL A 206 11.80 -35.34 8.69
N ALA A 207 12.87 -35.80 8.02
CA ALA A 207 12.91 -37.11 7.36
C ALA A 207 12.79 -38.27 8.35
N THR A 208 13.41 -38.15 9.55
CA THR A 208 13.30 -39.15 10.64
C THR A 208 11.86 -39.25 11.18
N ALA A 209 11.11 -38.14 11.12
CA ALA A 209 9.68 -38.13 11.46
C ALA A 209 8.76 -38.76 10.38
N GLY A 210 9.35 -39.32 9.32
CA GLY A 210 8.61 -39.99 8.25
C GLY A 210 8.07 -39.07 7.16
N ILE A 211 8.52 -37.82 7.10
CA ILE A 211 8.16 -36.86 6.04
C ILE A 211 9.09 -37.08 4.83
N GLU A 212 8.50 -37.43 3.67
CA GLU A 212 9.28 -37.83 2.49
C GLU A 212 10.07 -36.70 1.85
N ASN A 213 9.42 -35.55 1.63
CA ASN A 213 9.97 -34.42 0.89
C ASN A 213 10.59 -33.38 1.85
N ALA A 214 11.62 -33.81 2.60
CA ALA A 214 12.36 -32.99 3.54
C ALA A 214 13.64 -32.43 2.90
N THR A 215 13.75 -31.10 2.83
CA THR A 215 14.87 -30.39 2.21
C THR A 215 15.40 -29.28 3.11
N SER A 216 16.60 -28.82 2.86
CA SER A 216 17.11 -27.60 3.50
C SER A 216 17.87 -26.68 2.54
N VAL A 217 17.94 -25.39 2.91
CA VAL A 217 18.76 -24.44 2.16
C VAL A 217 20.25 -24.69 2.40
N PRO A 218 21.14 -24.42 1.41
CA PRO A 218 22.56 -24.78 1.54
C PRO A 218 23.32 -23.93 2.55
N ASN A 219 22.99 -22.63 2.69
CA ASN A 219 23.80 -21.66 3.44
C ASN A 219 22.99 -20.84 4.46
N GLY A 220 21.97 -21.44 5.08
CA GLY A 220 21.07 -20.79 6.03
C GLY A 220 20.14 -19.74 5.38
N ALA A 221 19.28 -19.11 6.19
CA ALA A 221 18.23 -18.20 5.73
C ALA A 221 18.72 -16.98 4.94
N LYS A 222 19.97 -16.56 5.09
CA LYS A 222 20.51 -15.36 4.43
C LYS A 222 21.11 -15.62 3.04
N GLY A 223 21.28 -16.88 2.64
CA GLY A 223 22.00 -17.27 1.43
C GLY A 223 21.08 -17.77 0.31
N MET A 224 20.34 -16.90 -0.40
CA MET A 224 19.40 -17.29 -1.46
C MET A 224 20.01 -17.48 -2.85
N THR A 225 21.32 -17.74 -2.93
CA THR A 225 22.05 -17.95 -4.20
C THR A 225 21.64 -19.23 -4.94
N TRP A 226 20.97 -20.15 -4.28
CA TRP A 226 20.43 -21.40 -4.82
C TRP A 226 19.14 -21.22 -5.62
N VAL A 227 18.39 -20.16 -5.34
CA VAL A 227 17.03 -19.94 -5.92
C VAL A 227 17.02 -20.01 -7.45
N PRO A 228 17.91 -19.36 -8.20
CA PRO A 228 17.90 -19.44 -9.66
C PRO A 228 18.03 -20.86 -10.22
N TYR A 229 18.64 -21.77 -9.46
CA TYR A 229 18.90 -23.16 -9.89
C TYR A 229 17.84 -24.16 -9.43
N CYS A 230 17.04 -23.79 -8.43
CA CYS A 230 16.02 -24.65 -7.84
C CYS A 230 14.60 -24.10 -8.01
N PHE A 231 14.43 -22.88 -8.53
CA PHE A 231 13.12 -22.23 -8.62
C PHE A 231 12.07 -23.10 -9.30
N ASN A 232 12.35 -23.58 -10.51
CA ASN A 232 11.41 -24.44 -11.25
C ASN A 232 11.14 -25.77 -10.55
N TRP A 233 12.12 -26.32 -9.84
CA TRP A 233 11.97 -27.55 -9.10
C TRP A 233 11.11 -27.35 -7.84
N VAL A 234 11.29 -26.27 -7.11
CA VAL A 234 10.48 -25.91 -5.94
C VAL A 234 9.05 -25.52 -6.36
N SER A 235 8.92 -24.75 -7.46
CA SER A 235 7.61 -24.28 -7.94
C SER A 235 6.67 -25.38 -8.45
N ARG A 236 7.17 -26.59 -8.67
CA ARG A 236 6.33 -27.74 -9.07
C ARG A 236 5.46 -28.28 -7.94
N TYR A 237 5.82 -28.01 -6.68
CA TYR A 237 5.01 -28.42 -5.53
C TYR A 237 3.86 -27.45 -5.30
N ASP A 238 2.68 -27.95 -4.98
CA ASP A 238 1.52 -27.11 -4.70
C ASP A 238 1.70 -26.35 -3.38
N GLU A 239 2.35 -26.98 -2.40
CA GLU A 239 2.45 -26.48 -1.06
C GLU A 239 3.89 -26.58 -0.52
N ILE A 240 4.36 -25.51 0.10
CA ILE A 240 5.68 -25.45 0.76
C ILE A 240 5.47 -25.19 2.25
N VAL A 241 5.93 -26.08 3.08
CA VAL A 241 6.00 -25.89 4.54
C VAL A 241 7.38 -25.36 4.89
N VAL A 242 7.46 -24.14 5.37
CA VAL A 242 8.71 -23.54 5.86
C VAL A 242 8.87 -23.85 7.35
N PHE A 243 9.89 -24.65 7.66
CA PHE A 243 10.27 -25.05 9.01
C PHE A 243 11.66 -24.47 9.33
N GLY A 244 11.75 -23.15 9.41
CA GLY A 244 13.00 -22.43 9.70
C GLY A 244 13.28 -22.31 11.18
N ASP A 245 14.45 -21.76 11.51
CA ASP A 245 14.79 -21.40 12.88
C ASP A 245 13.80 -20.33 13.40
N PHE A 246 13.20 -20.59 14.56
CA PHE A 246 12.28 -19.68 15.22
C PHE A 246 12.96 -18.98 16.38
N GLU A 247 13.30 -17.71 16.21
CA GLU A 247 13.97 -16.92 17.24
C GLU A 247 13.23 -15.61 17.49
N LYS A 248 12.91 -15.31 18.74
CA LYS A 248 12.27 -14.04 19.16
C LYS A 248 10.96 -13.72 18.41
N GLY A 249 10.16 -14.74 18.15
CA GLY A 249 8.89 -14.57 17.42
C GLY A 249 9.04 -14.39 15.90
N HIS A 250 10.21 -14.69 15.33
CA HIS A 250 10.53 -14.43 13.94
C HIS A 250 11.19 -15.63 13.24
N MET A 251 10.83 -15.84 11.97
CA MET A 251 11.40 -16.86 11.09
C MET A 251 11.90 -16.20 9.80
N THR A 252 13.22 -16.00 9.70
CA THR A 252 13.83 -15.28 8.56
C THR A 252 13.60 -16.00 7.23
N LEU A 253 13.69 -17.33 7.20
CA LEU A 253 13.52 -18.14 6.00
C LEU A 253 12.13 -17.95 5.36
N LEU A 254 11.09 -17.77 6.18
CA LEU A 254 9.71 -17.64 5.76
C LEU A 254 9.48 -16.43 4.85
N GLU A 255 10.05 -15.27 5.21
CA GLU A 255 9.87 -14.05 4.43
C GLU A 255 10.45 -14.17 3.03
N ASP A 256 11.57 -14.87 2.92
CA ASP A 256 12.22 -15.11 1.65
C ASP A 256 11.40 -16.01 0.74
N PHE A 257 10.75 -17.04 1.27
CA PHE A 257 9.86 -17.91 0.51
C PHE A 257 8.59 -17.19 0.04
N GLN A 258 7.92 -16.43 0.93
CA GLN A 258 6.73 -15.65 0.56
C GLN A 258 6.96 -14.65 -0.56
N GLN A 259 8.16 -14.08 -0.66
CA GLN A 259 8.47 -13.10 -1.69
C GLN A 259 8.85 -13.69 -3.04
N ARG A 260 9.32 -14.94 -3.06
CA ARG A 260 9.95 -15.54 -4.26
C ARG A 260 9.14 -16.64 -4.91
N PHE A 261 8.36 -17.39 -4.13
CA PHE A 261 7.64 -18.54 -4.65
C PHE A 261 6.13 -18.29 -4.74
N PRO A 262 5.49 -18.70 -5.85
CA PRO A 262 4.04 -18.52 -6.06
C PRO A 262 3.19 -19.57 -5.34
N ASN A 263 3.83 -20.57 -4.73
CA ASN A 263 3.21 -21.71 -4.09
C ASN A 263 2.37 -21.31 -2.85
N LYS A 264 1.53 -22.19 -2.37
CA LYS A 264 0.91 -22.07 -1.05
C LYS A 264 1.99 -22.22 0.03
N ILE A 265 2.32 -21.12 0.69
CA ILE A 265 3.34 -21.14 1.75
C ILE A 265 2.64 -21.33 3.09
N ARG A 266 3.05 -22.40 3.80
CA ARG A 266 2.68 -22.66 5.18
C ARG A 266 3.88 -22.43 6.10
N ARG A 267 3.61 -22.08 7.34
CA ARG A 267 4.64 -22.02 8.39
C ARG A 267 4.28 -22.98 9.51
N VAL A 268 5.29 -23.57 10.13
CA VAL A 268 5.13 -24.24 11.41
C VAL A 268 4.72 -23.22 12.47
N ARG A 269 3.68 -23.50 13.26
CA ARG A 269 3.14 -22.59 14.27
C ARG A 269 4.10 -22.48 15.44
N GLU A 270 4.17 -21.30 16.06
CA GLU A 270 5.00 -21.05 17.25
C GLU A 270 4.77 -22.07 18.36
N GLN A 271 3.53 -22.40 18.64
CA GLN A 271 3.18 -23.38 19.67
C GLN A 271 3.73 -24.78 19.41
N ASP A 272 3.92 -25.18 18.14
CA ASP A 272 4.41 -26.50 17.76
C ASP A 272 5.94 -26.60 17.89
N TYR A 273 6.65 -25.47 18.06
CA TYR A 273 8.07 -25.48 18.47
C TYR A 273 8.25 -25.85 19.94
N GLN A 274 7.25 -25.70 20.78
CA GLN A 274 7.27 -26.06 22.21
C GLN A 274 8.48 -25.47 22.97
N GLY A 275 8.89 -24.25 22.62
CA GLY A 275 10.04 -23.56 23.17
C GLY A 275 11.39 -23.99 22.59
N CYS A 276 11.42 -24.85 21.58
CA CYS A 276 12.60 -25.19 20.80
C CYS A 276 12.84 -24.16 19.71
N LYS A 277 14.06 -24.10 19.18
CA LYS A 277 14.46 -23.20 18.13
C LYS A 277 14.20 -23.77 16.74
N ASP A 278 14.47 -25.06 16.55
CA ASP A 278 14.52 -25.75 15.26
C ASP A 278 13.93 -27.16 15.32
N ALA A 279 13.80 -27.80 14.17
CA ALA A 279 13.24 -29.15 14.06
C ALA A 279 14.11 -30.22 14.77
N ASN A 280 15.43 -30.03 14.81
CA ASN A 280 16.30 -30.97 15.46
C ASN A 280 16.21 -30.90 17.00
N GLU A 281 16.04 -29.72 17.58
CA GLU A 281 15.76 -29.58 19.02
C GLU A 281 14.42 -30.22 19.40
N ILE A 282 13.37 -30.07 18.55
CA ILE A 282 12.08 -30.74 18.77
C ILE A 282 12.26 -32.25 18.74
N LEU A 283 12.97 -32.80 17.73
CA LEU A 283 13.24 -34.22 17.62
C LEU A 283 13.93 -34.78 18.86
N GLN A 284 14.97 -34.12 19.32
CA GLN A 284 15.76 -34.56 20.49
C GLN A 284 14.94 -34.52 21.79
N LYS A 285 14.08 -33.54 21.95
CA LYS A 285 13.35 -33.32 23.20
C LYS A 285 12.01 -34.03 23.27
N TYR A 286 11.30 -34.10 22.13
CA TYR A 286 9.92 -34.56 22.09
C TYR A 286 9.67 -35.72 21.12
N GLY A 287 10.70 -36.14 20.35
CA GLY A 287 10.64 -37.28 19.46
C GLY A 287 10.05 -36.97 18.08
N PRO A 288 10.00 -37.98 17.19
CA PRO A 288 9.60 -37.82 15.78
C PRO A 288 8.12 -37.45 15.59
N GLU A 289 7.24 -37.93 16.47
CA GLU A 289 5.80 -37.60 16.38
C GLU A 289 5.54 -36.11 16.59
N ALA A 290 6.32 -35.42 17.42
CA ALA A 290 6.19 -33.97 17.62
C ALA A 290 6.63 -33.18 16.37
N VAL A 291 7.71 -33.62 15.70
CA VAL A 291 8.16 -33.02 14.44
C VAL A 291 7.12 -33.24 13.34
N LYS A 292 6.55 -34.44 13.25
CA LYS A 292 5.48 -34.76 12.29
C LYS A 292 4.25 -33.90 12.52
N ALA A 293 3.78 -33.81 13.77
CA ALA A 293 2.66 -32.96 14.14
C ALA A 293 2.91 -31.48 13.81
N ALA A 294 4.12 -30.97 14.00
CA ALA A 294 4.49 -29.62 13.64
C ALA A 294 4.34 -29.32 12.13
N VAL A 295 4.71 -30.30 11.28
CA VAL A 295 4.53 -30.19 9.82
C VAL A 295 3.05 -30.31 9.42
N GLU A 296 2.31 -31.23 10.01
CA GLU A 296 0.90 -31.45 9.71
C GLU A 296 0.03 -30.26 10.14
N ASN A 297 0.32 -29.67 11.28
CA ASN A 297 -0.37 -28.51 11.84
C ASN A 297 0.06 -27.18 11.21
N ALA A 298 1.01 -27.18 10.27
CA ALA A 298 1.51 -25.96 9.66
C ALA A 298 0.37 -25.11 9.06
N GLU A 299 0.34 -23.84 9.39
CA GLU A 299 -0.73 -22.92 8.99
C GLU A 299 -0.41 -22.19 7.69
N LEU A 300 -1.44 -21.98 6.86
CA LEU A 300 -1.33 -21.18 5.65
C LEU A 300 -1.08 -19.72 6.03
N ILE A 301 -0.11 -19.11 5.38
CA ILE A 301 0.18 -17.70 5.64
C ILE A 301 -0.77 -16.83 4.82
N PRO A 302 -1.54 -15.95 5.46
CA PRO A 302 -2.42 -15.03 4.76
C PRO A 302 -1.64 -14.11 3.83
N VAL A 303 -2.14 -13.90 2.63
CA VAL A 303 -1.63 -12.87 1.72
C VAL A 303 -1.99 -11.52 2.32
N LYS A 304 -0.98 -10.67 2.55
CA LYS A 304 -1.22 -9.32 3.06
C LYS A 304 -2.25 -8.58 2.20
N ARG A 305 -3.19 -7.91 2.84
CA ARG A 305 -4.30 -7.15 2.22
C ARG A 305 -5.38 -8.03 1.54
N VAL A 306 -5.38 -9.33 1.74
CA VAL A 306 -6.47 -10.23 1.34
C VAL A 306 -7.13 -10.73 2.61
N LEU A 307 -8.41 -10.40 2.77
CA LEU A 307 -9.24 -10.83 3.89
C LEU A 307 -10.30 -11.80 3.38
N SER A 308 -10.67 -12.76 4.18
CA SER A 308 -11.89 -13.52 3.93
C SER A 308 -13.10 -12.59 4.04
N LEU A 309 -14.03 -12.65 3.10
CA LEU A 309 -15.23 -11.84 3.17
C LEU A 309 -16.04 -12.11 4.46
N ALA A 310 -15.92 -13.32 5.02
CA ALA A 310 -16.53 -13.70 6.29
C ALA A 310 -15.90 -12.99 7.52
N GLU A 311 -14.67 -12.49 7.40
CA GLU A 311 -13.96 -11.72 8.44
C GLU A 311 -14.27 -10.23 8.38
N VAL A 312 -14.90 -9.77 7.29
CA VAL A 312 -15.30 -8.38 7.13
C VAL A 312 -16.57 -8.13 7.95
N GLU A 313 -16.51 -7.14 8.83
CA GLU A 313 -17.66 -6.76 9.66
C GLU A 313 -18.84 -6.34 8.77
N SER A 314 -20.01 -6.92 9.02
CA SER A 314 -21.25 -6.54 8.35
C SER A 314 -21.81 -5.27 8.99
N VAL A 315 -21.96 -4.22 8.20
CA VAL A 315 -22.54 -2.95 8.65
C VAL A 315 -23.83 -2.65 7.90
N ASN A 316 -24.80 -2.03 8.60
CA ASN A 316 -25.99 -1.49 7.96
C ASN A 316 -25.64 -0.16 7.29
N ILE A 317 -25.55 -0.13 5.95
CA ILE A 317 -25.15 1.07 5.18
C ILE A 317 -26.10 2.26 5.37
N TYR A 318 -27.36 2.01 5.82
CA TYR A 318 -28.31 3.09 6.10
C TYR A 318 -28.05 3.78 7.44
N GLU A 319 -27.40 3.10 8.38
CA GLU A 319 -27.05 3.60 9.71
C GLU A 319 -25.64 4.17 9.81
N LEU A 320 -24.83 4.04 8.75
CA LEU A 320 -23.50 4.65 8.71
C LEU A 320 -23.59 6.15 9.03
N PRO A 321 -22.62 6.68 9.81
CA PRO A 321 -22.52 8.12 10.07
C PRO A 321 -22.41 8.90 8.74
N LYS A 322 -23.17 9.98 8.63
CA LYS A 322 -23.22 10.84 7.44
C LYS A 322 -23.25 12.30 7.87
N LEU A 323 -22.66 13.15 7.05
CA LEU A 323 -22.75 14.59 7.21
C LEU A 323 -24.07 15.09 6.61
N LYS A 324 -24.96 15.67 7.41
CA LYS A 324 -26.13 16.39 6.88
C LYS A 324 -25.66 17.64 6.14
N THR A 325 -26.17 17.85 4.93
CA THR A 325 -25.77 18.97 4.09
C THR A 325 -26.56 20.26 4.38
N GLY A 326 -27.63 20.15 5.14
CA GLY A 326 -28.58 21.23 5.37
C GLY A 326 -29.57 21.44 4.22
N ILE A 327 -29.43 20.70 3.12
CA ILE A 327 -30.40 20.67 2.03
C ILE A 327 -31.28 19.43 2.19
N ARG A 328 -32.50 19.64 2.66
CA ARG A 328 -33.41 18.55 3.07
C ARG A 328 -33.62 17.50 1.97
N GLU A 329 -33.79 17.92 0.74
CA GLU A 329 -34.04 17.01 -0.39
C GLU A 329 -32.80 16.16 -0.71
N LEU A 330 -31.60 16.76 -0.66
CA LEU A 330 -30.34 16.04 -0.84
C LEU A 330 -30.13 15.04 0.31
N ASP A 331 -30.30 15.47 1.55
CA ASP A 331 -30.15 14.61 2.73
C ASP A 331 -31.13 13.43 2.71
N ARG A 332 -32.38 13.66 2.25
CA ARG A 332 -33.37 12.58 2.07
C ARG A 332 -32.95 11.59 0.99
N LEU A 333 -32.46 12.06 -0.16
CA LEU A 333 -31.99 11.19 -1.25
C LEU A 333 -30.79 10.36 -0.83
N MET A 334 -29.92 10.94 0.01
CA MET A 334 -28.70 10.32 0.52
C MET A 334 -28.90 9.55 1.85
N TYR A 335 -30.16 9.32 2.27
CA TYR A 335 -30.49 8.62 3.52
C TYR A 335 -29.77 9.20 4.77
N GLY A 336 -29.79 10.51 4.89
CA GLY A 336 -29.27 11.24 6.05
C GLY A 336 -28.06 12.12 5.79
N GLY A 337 -27.55 12.20 4.56
CA GLY A 337 -26.45 13.09 4.19
C GLY A 337 -25.30 12.42 3.45
N LEU A 338 -24.17 13.11 3.34
CA LEU A 338 -22.97 12.63 2.65
C LEU A 338 -22.17 11.67 3.55
N PRO A 339 -21.84 10.46 3.08
CA PRO A 339 -21.08 9.49 3.88
C PRO A 339 -19.61 9.88 4.02
N TYR A 340 -19.01 9.52 5.14
CA TYR A 340 -17.56 9.58 5.31
C TYR A 340 -16.86 8.48 4.50
N GLY A 341 -15.53 8.54 4.41
CA GLY A 341 -14.73 7.60 3.61
C GLY A 341 -14.85 7.78 2.10
N MET A 342 -15.41 8.90 1.62
CA MET A 342 -15.66 9.14 0.20
C MET A 342 -15.26 10.54 -0.27
N VAL A 343 -15.01 10.64 -1.59
CA VAL A 343 -14.88 11.91 -2.29
C VAL A 343 -16.24 12.28 -2.89
N CYS A 344 -16.76 13.46 -2.54
CA CYS A 344 -17.92 14.10 -3.13
C CYS A 344 -17.45 15.19 -4.11
N LEU A 345 -17.65 14.96 -5.39
CA LEU A 345 -17.30 15.90 -6.45
C LEU A 345 -18.47 16.86 -6.73
N ILE A 346 -18.21 18.17 -6.66
CA ILE A 346 -19.17 19.22 -7.05
C ILE A 346 -18.70 19.82 -8.38
N GLY A 347 -19.37 19.44 -9.47
CA GLY A 347 -19.13 19.94 -10.82
C GLY A 347 -20.10 21.04 -11.23
N GLY A 348 -19.70 21.88 -12.18
CA GLY A 348 -20.57 22.94 -12.78
C GLY A 348 -19.76 24.00 -13.50
N LYS A 349 -20.44 24.89 -14.27
CA LYS A 349 -19.81 25.98 -15.00
C LYS A 349 -19.17 27.00 -14.04
N ARG A 350 -18.27 27.83 -14.54
CA ARG A 350 -17.67 28.92 -13.76
C ARG A 350 -18.74 29.96 -13.37
N GLY A 351 -18.63 30.53 -12.17
CA GLY A 351 -19.55 31.56 -11.69
C GLY A 351 -20.92 31.06 -11.25
N GLU A 352 -21.13 29.74 -11.12
CA GLU A 352 -22.43 29.17 -10.71
C GLU A 352 -22.66 29.16 -9.19
N GLY A 353 -21.63 29.45 -8.37
CA GLY A 353 -21.71 29.44 -6.90
C GLY A 353 -21.37 28.11 -6.24
N LYS A 354 -20.61 27.23 -6.92
CA LYS A 354 -20.14 25.96 -6.35
C LYS A 354 -19.38 26.12 -5.06
N SER A 355 -18.44 27.08 -5.02
CA SER A 355 -17.63 27.40 -3.83
C SER A 355 -18.52 27.83 -2.65
N THR A 356 -19.56 28.62 -2.94
CA THR A 356 -20.55 29.07 -1.94
C THR A 356 -21.35 27.88 -1.39
N PHE A 357 -21.80 26.99 -2.24
CA PHE A 357 -22.52 25.77 -1.84
C PHE A 357 -21.61 24.83 -1.03
N ALA A 358 -20.39 24.61 -1.50
CA ALA A 358 -19.41 23.78 -0.79
C ALA A 358 -19.06 24.36 0.58
N SER A 359 -18.84 25.68 0.68
CA SER A 359 -18.58 26.39 1.93
C SER A 359 -19.74 26.24 2.92
N GLN A 360 -21.00 26.29 2.45
CA GLN A 360 -22.16 26.05 3.32
C GLN A 360 -22.17 24.63 3.89
N ILE A 361 -21.79 23.62 3.13
CA ILE A 361 -21.65 22.24 3.66
C ILE A 361 -20.57 22.19 4.75
N MET A 362 -19.50 22.97 4.64
CA MET A 362 -18.51 23.09 5.71
C MET A 362 -19.10 23.73 6.97
N ALA A 363 -19.94 24.75 6.85
CA ALA A 363 -20.66 25.36 7.99
C ALA A 363 -21.60 24.35 8.67
N GLU A 364 -22.28 23.51 7.90
CA GLU A 364 -23.09 22.40 8.42
C GLU A 364 -22.24 21.34 9.16
N ALA A 365 -21.01 21.09 8.69
CA ALA A 365 -20.09 20.18 9.38
C ALA A 365 -19.67 20.75 10.74
N VAL A 366 -19.37 22.04 10.81
CA VAL A 366 -19.05 22.73 12.08
C VAL A 366 -20.23 22.65 13.05
N GLU A 367 -21.45 22.89 12.58
CA GLU A 367 -22.67 22.78 13.40
C GLU A 367 -22.87 21.37 13.98
N GLN A 368 -22.44 20.35 13.25
CA GLN A 368 -22.50 18.96 13.69
C GLN A 368 -21.28 18.56 14.54
N GLY A 369 -20.41 19.53 14.91
CA GLY A 369 -19.23 19.31 15.73
C GLY A 369 -18.10 18.58 15.00
N MET A 370 -18.11 18.58 13.66
CA MET A 370 -17.08 17.92 12.85
C MET A 370 -15.96 18.90 12.50
N PRO A 371 -14.70 18.65 12.91
CA PRO A 371 -13.59 19.49 12.51
C PRO A 371 -13.40 19.48 10.99
N THR A 372 -13.18 20.66 10.41
CA THR A 372 -13.12 20.89 8.97
C THR A 372 -11.83 21.55 8.56
N LEU A 373 -11.34 21.22 7.35
CA LEU A 373 -10.22 21.91 6.68
C LEU A 373 -10.66 22.36 5.30
N ALA A 374 -10.50 23.64 4.98
CA ALA A 374 -10.74 24.16 3.64
C ALA A 374 -9.43 24.57 2.97
N TYR A 375 -9.27 24.19 1.71
CA TYR A 375 -8.31 24.79 0.76
C TYR A 375 -9.10 25.60 -0.25
N SER A 376 -8.79 26.91 -0.34
CA SER A 376 -9.35 27.80 -1.36
C SER A 376 -8.22 28.33 -2.24
N GLY A 377 -8.16 27.88 -3.48
CA GLY A 377 -7.14 28.29 -4.45
C GLY A 377 -7.48 29.53 -5.25
N GLU A 378 -8.69 30.06 -5.13
CA GLU A 378 -9.16 31.24 -5.89
C GLU A 378 -9.40 32.45 -4.99
N LEU A 379 -9.74 32.24 -3.71
CA LEU A 379 -10.07 33.32 -2.78
C LEU A 379 -8.93 33.58 -1.78
N PRO A 380 -8.55 34.84 -1.54
CA PRO A 380 -7.72 35.19 -0.40
C PRO A 380 -8.37 34.74 0.91
N ASN A 381 -7.57 34.38 1.91
CA ASN A 381 -8.05 33.85 3.20
C ASN A 381 -9.11 34.74 3.87
N TYR A 382 -8.91 36.06 3.86
CA TYR A 382 -9.87 37.01 4.47
C TYR A 382 -11.22 37.04 3.75
N LEU A 383 -11.21 36.82 2.43
CA LEU A 383 -12.45 36.82 1.65
C LEU A 383 -13.22 35.49 1.85
N TYR A 384 -12.51 34.35 1.84
CA TYR A 384 -13.11 33.08 2.20
C TYR A 384 -13.74 33.15 3.59
N LYS A 385 -13.00 33.64 4.60
CA LYS A 385 -13.50 33.82 5.96
C LYS A 385 -14.75 34.71 5.99
N SER A 386 -14.72 35.85 5.32
CA SER A 386 -15.86 36.78 5.30
C SER A 386 -17.13 36.12 4.76
N TRP A 387 -17.03 35.34 3.67
CA TRP A 387 -18.19 34.65 3.11
C TRP A 387 -18.68 33.52 4.00
N PHE A 388 -17.76 32.77 4.60
CA PHE A 388 -18.07 31.73 5.57
C PHE A 388 -18.76 32.31 6.81
N ASP A 389 -18.27 33.41 7.32
CA ASP A 389 -18.90 34.10 8.47
C ASP A 389 -20.31 34.61 8.15
N PHE A 390 -20.56 35.13 6.94
CA PHE A 390 -21.91 35.48 6.51
C PHE A 390 -22.86 34.28 6.47
N GLN A 391 -22.37 33.14 5.99
CA GLN A 391 -23.16 31.91 6.00
C GLN A 391 -23.49 31.46 7.43
N ILE A 392 -22.54 31.59 8.36
CA ILE A 392 -22.75 31.24 9.76
C ILE A 392 -23.67 32.23 10.45
N ALA A 393 -23.48 33.53 10.26
CA ALA A 393 -24.30 34.57 10.86
C ALA A 393 -25.77 34.46 10.43
N GLY A 394 -26.03 34.14 9.14
CA GLY A 394 -27.37 34.16 8.61
C GLY A 394 -27.94 35.56 8.46
N ARG A 395 -29.07 35.70 7.73
CA ARG A 395 -29.63 37.01 7.35
C ARG A 395 -30.00 37.90 8.54
N ASN A 396 -30.36 37.34 9.69
CA ASN A 396 -30.84 38.10 10.85
C ASN A 396 -29.71 38.85 11.56
N HIS A 397 -28.46 38.41 11.43
CA HIS A 397 -27.30 38.98 12.10
C HIS A 397 -26.36 39.76 11.16
N ILE A 398 -26.78 39.98 9.92
CA ILE A 398 -26.06 40.79 8.93
C ILE A 398 -26.75 42.15 8.81
N ILE A 399 -26.02 43.21 9.05
CA ILE A 399 -26.46 44.57 8.91
C ILE A 399 -26.21 45.04 7.48
N GLU A 400 -27.17 45.78 6.92
CA GLU A 400 -27.08 46.39 5.58
C GLU A 400 -27.08 47.91 5.72
N ASN A 401 -26.09 48.56 5.14
CA ASN A 401 -25.99 50.03 5.03
C ASN A 401 -25.96 50.41 3.57
N GLU A 402 -26.90 51.30 3.16
CA GLU A 402 -26.87 51.89 1.82
C GLU A 402 -25.74 52.91 1.75
N THR A 403 -24.95 52.87 0.70
CA THR A 403 -23.89 53.80 0.36
C THR A 403 -24.02 54.28 -1.05
N MET A 404 -23.31 55.31 -1.44
CA MET A 404 -23.29 55.79 -2.83
C MET A 404 -22.77 54.76 -3.83
N TYR A 405 -22.12 53.67 -3.38
CA TYR A 405 -21.58 52.56 -4.19
C TYR A 405 -22.44 51.30 -4.15
N GLY A 406 -23.56 51.31 -3.40
CA GLY A 406 -24.46 50.16 -3.23
C GLY A 406 -24.60 49.76 -1.76
N VAL A 407 -25.12 48.57 -1.52
CA VAL A 407 -25.40 48.04 -0.19
C VAL A 407 -24.15 47.39 0.40
N ASN A 408 -23.64 47.97 1.50
CA ASN A 408 -22.58 47.34 2.32
C ASN A 408 -23.22 46.41 3.34
N ARG A 409 -22.62 45.20 3.49
CA ARG A 409 -23.06 44.17 4.45
C ARG A 409 -21.95 43.86 5.42
N PHE A 410 -22.27 43.77 6.69
CA PHE A 410 -21.29 43.42 7.73
C PHE A 410 -21.95 42.75 8.93
N ILE A 411 -21.16 42.02 9.69
CA ILE A 411 -21.50 41.40 10.96
C ILE A 411 -21.01 42.33 12.08
N THR A 412 -21.77 42.53 13.15
CA THR A 412 -21.30 43.34 14.29
C THR A 412 -20.05 42.68 14.91
N ARG A 413 -19.18 43.50 15.50
CA ARG A 413 -17.95 43.03 16.14
C ARG A 413 -18.28 41.96 17.24
N LYS A 414 -19.34 42.18 18.02
CA LYS A 414 -19.79 41.24 19.05
C LYS A 414 -20.14 39.87 18.45
N ASN A 415 -20.95 39.86 17.39
CA ASN A 415 -21.36 38.62 16.74
C ASN A 415 -20.16 37.94 16.06
N GLN A 416 -19.22 38.71 15.49
CA GLN A 416 -17.99 38.18 14.93
C GLN A 416 -17.13 37.45 15.99
N GLU A 417 -16.98 38.04 17.17
CA GLU A 417 -16.25 37.42 18.29
C GLU A 417 -16.92 36.12 18.77
N LEU A 418 -18.26 36.07 18.80
CA LEU A 418 -19.01 34.84 19.14
C LEU A 418 -18.85 33.76 18.06
N ILE A 419 -18.95 34.12 16.79
CA ILE A 419 -18.74 33.22 15.65
C ILE A 419 -17.32 32.65 15.67
N ASP A 420 -16.29 33.49 15.85
CA ASP A 420 -14.89 33.09 15.92
C ASP A 420 -14.63 32.15 17.11
N ALA A 421 -15.28 32.38 18.25
CA ALA A 421 -15.17 31.51 19.41
C ALA A 421 -15.84 30.16 19.18
N TRP A 422 -17.00 30.14 18.50
CA TRP A 422 -17.78 28.94 18.25
C TRP A 422 -17.06 27.93 17.33
N TYR A 423 -16.38 28.39 16.28
CA TYR A 423 -15.70 27.46 15.37
C TYR A 423 -14.18 27.37 15.59
N ARG A 424 -13.64 27.96 16.66
CA ARG A 424 -12.20 28.08 16.94
C ARG A 424 -11.40 26.77 16.72
N ASP A 425 -11.89 25.66 17.24
CA ASP A 425 -11.23 24.36 17.19
C ASP A 425 -11.90 23.39 16.17
N LEU A 426 -12.80 23.93 15.33
CA LEU A 426 -13.59 23.16 14.36
C LEU A 426 -13.34 23.57 12.91
N ALA A 427 -12.99 24.83 12.64
CA ALA A 427 -12.80 25.30 11.26
C ALA A 427 -11.37 25.75 11.01
N TYR A 428 -10.70 25.10 10.08
CA TYR A 428 -9.32 25.37 9.68
C TYR A 428 -9.26 25.73 8.20
N LEU A 429 -8.31 26.61 7.85
CA LEU A 429 -8.07 27.06 6.48
C LEU A 429 -6.61 26.83 6.11
N TYR A 430 -6.34 26.25 4.96
CA TYR A 430 -5.00 26.14 4.39
C TYR A 430 -4.48 27.54 4.01
N ASP A 431 -3.34 27.94 4.57
CA ASP A 431 -2.72 29.24 4.28
C ASP A 431 -1.76 29.14 3.09
N SER A 432 -2.24 29.49 1.90
CA SER A 432 -1.45 29.49 0.66
C SER A 432 -0.40 30.60 0.58
N ARG A 433 -0.32 31.51 1.57
CA ARG A 433 0.67 32.61 1.63
C ARG A 433 2.00 32.15 2.21
N ILE A 434 2.03 31.05 2.93
CA ILE A 434 3.25 30.50 3.52
C ILE A 434 4.03 29.82 2.40
N ILE A 435 5.19 30.39 2.07
CA ILE A 435 6.16 29.80 1.14
C ILE A 435 7.34 29.33 2.01
N GLU A 436 7.37 28.06 2.34
CA GLU A 436 8.50 27.46 3.03
C GLU A 436 9.62 27.18 2.02
N SER A 437 10.81 27.73 2.29
CA SER A 437 11.93 27.76 1.35
C SER A 437 12.67 26.43 1.19
N ASP A 438 12.48 25.43 2.05
CA ASP A 438 13.32 24.23 2.11
C ASP A 438 12.61 22.86 2.04
N GLU A 439 11.29 22.78 2.22
CA GLU A 439 10.54 21.54 1.99
C GLU A 439 9.28 21.86 1.19
N GLN A 440 9.17 21.34 -0.01
CA GLN A 440 7.91 21.30 -0.76
C GLN A 440 6.93 20.39 0.00
N GLU A 441 6.26 20.94 1.01
CA GLU A 441 5.14 20.28 1.64
C GLU A 441 3.97 20.34 0.64
N ASP A 442 3.64 19.19 0.03
CA ASP A 442 2.52 19.11 -0.89
C ASP A 442 1.18 19.22 -0.12
N LEU A 443 0.14 19.68 -0.79
CA LEU A 443 -1.19 19.86 -0.21
C LEU A 443 -1.71 18.56 0.41
N LEU A 444 -1.47 17.41 -0.23
CA LEU A 444 -1.96 16.11 0.24
C LEU A 444 -1.34 15.72 1.58
N ARG A 445 -0.04 15.98 1.77
CA ARG A 445 0.63 15.73 3.05
C ARG A 445 0.12 16.66 4.15
N THR A 446 -0.09 17.94 3.83
CA THR A 446 -0.67 18.89 4.78
C THR A 446 -2.07 18.46 5.20
N VAL A 447 -2.90 17.99 4.27
CA VAL A 447 -4.23 17.44 4.57
C VAL A 447 -4.12 16.20 5.47
N GLU A 448 -3.24 15.23 5.17
CA GLU A 448 -3.05 14.05 6.03
C GLU A 448 -2.57 14.43 7.44
N ARG A 449 -1.62 15.38 7.55
CA ARG A 449 -1.15 15.88 8.86
C ARG A 449 -2.25 16.58 9.64
N ALA A 450 -3.05 17.42 8.98
CA ALA A 450 -4.17 18.10 9.62
C ALA A 450 -5.24 17.10 10.11
N ILE A 451 -5.55 16.07 9.32
CA ILE A 451 -6.44 14.99 9.74
C ILE A 451 -5.94 14.32 11.02
N MET A 452 -4.66 13.97 11.06
CA MET A 452 -4.07 13.30 12.22
C MET A 452 -3.93 14.21 13.44
N GLN A 453 -3.59 15.48 13.23
CA GLN A 453 -3.28 16.42 14.32
C GLN A 453 -4.53 17.09 14.90
N TYR A 454 -5.49 17.47 14.05
CA TYR A 454 -6.69 18.22 14.45
C TYR A 454 -7.97 17.38 14.39
N GLY A 455 -7.88 16.11 14.02
CA GLY A 455 -9.04 15.22 13.91
C GLY A 455 -10.01 15.62 12.80
N ILE A 456 -9.53 16.24 11.71
CA ILE A 456 -10.36 16.69 10.59
C ILE A 456 -11.23 15.55 10.07
N LYS A 457 -12.53 15.80 9.93
CA LYS A 457 -13.51 14.87 9.38
C LYS A 457 -14.05 15.29 8.02
N VAL A 458 -14.03 16.57 7.70
CA VAL A 458 -14.48 17.09 6.41
C VAL A 458 -13.41 18.00 5.80
N VAL A 459 -13.02 17.69 4.57
CA VAL A 459 -12.02 18.46 3.82
C VAL A 459 -12.67 19.06 2.58
N LEU A 460 -12.52 20.35 2.36
CA LEU A 460 -12.90 21.04 1.13
C LEU A 460 -11.65 21.35 0.30
N ILE A 461 -11.66 20.95 -0.96
CA ILE A 461 -10.65 21.31 -1.96
C ILE A 461 -11.34 22.16 -3.05
N ASP A 462 -11.15 23.46 -3.02
CA ASP A 462 -11.73 24.43 -3.96
C ASP A 462 -10.62 25.25 -4.64
N ASN A 463 -10.21 24.91 -5.88
CA ASN A 463 -10.72 23.83 -6.72
C ASN A 463 -9.59 22.84 -7.12
N LEU A 464 -10.00 21.75 -7.81
CA LEU A 464 -9.09 20.74 -8.32
C LEU A 464 -7.92 21.30 -9.15
N MET A 465 -8.16 22.32 -9.97
CA MET A 465 -7.15 22.87 -10.88
C MET A 465 -6.03 23.57 -10.12
N THR A 466 -6.36 24.39 -9.13
CA THR A 466 -5.37 25.10 -8.32
C THR A 466 -4.65 24.16 -7.36
N ALA A 467 -5.37 23.20 -6.76
CA ALA A 467 -4.84 22.24 -5.82
C ALA A 467 -3.75 21.35 -6.43
N MET A 468 -3.98 20.83 -7.64
CA MET A 468 -3.01 19.95 -8.31
C MET A 468 -1.71 20.65 -8.75
N TYR A 469 -1.66 21.98 -8.80
CA TYR A 469 -0.43 22.73 -9.10
C TYR A 469 0.48 22.84 -7.88
N ILE A 470 -0.06 22.81 -6.67
CA ILE A 470 0.73 22.79 -5.43
C ILE A 470 1.38 21.42 -5.23
N ASP A 471 0.73 20.36 -5.71
CA ASP A 471 1.22 18.97 -5.66
C ASP A 471 2.14 18.63 -6.87
N ALA A 472 3.01 19.55 -7.27
CA ALA A 472 3.82 19.48 -8.49
C ALA A 472 4.78 18.28 -8.50
N GLY A 473 4.36 17.18 -9.13
CA GLY A 473 5.23 16.14 -9.66
C GLY A 473 5.96 16.63 -10.94
N PRO A 474 6.87 15.82 -11.52
CA PRO A 474 7.70 16.22 -12.65
C PRO A 474 6.87 16.75 -13.83
N GLU A 475 7.32 17.87 -14.42
CA GLU A 475 6.66 18.69 -15.45
C GLU A 475 6.28 17.95 -16.76
N GLN A 476 6.70 16.71 -16.96
CA GLN A 476 6.56 15.95 -18.21
C GLN A 476 5.27 15.12 -18.34
N GLN A 477 4.32 15.22 -17.42
CA GLN A 477 3.10 14.40 -17.48
C GLN A 477 1.89 15.18 -18.03
N ASP A 478 1.02 14.47 -18.78
CA ASP A 478 -0.22 15.02 -19.27
C ASP A 478 -1.09 15.53 -18.09
N LYS A 479 -1.72 16.67 -18.29
CA LYS A 479 -2.62 17.33 -17.33
C LYS A 479 -3.72 16.39 -16.82
N TYR A 480 -4.25 15.53 -17.66
CA TYR A 480 -5.32 14.59 -17.31
C TYR A 480 -4.82 13.46 -16.41
N ASP A 481 -3.61 12.96 -16.66
CA ASP A 481 -2.98 11.96 -15.79
C ASP A 481 -2.71 12.51 -14.39
N ARG A 482 -2.31 13.78 -14.29
CA ARG A 482 -2.11 14.46 -12.99
C ARG A 482 -3.42 14.60 -12.23
N GLN A 483 -4.51 15.00 -12.90
CA GLN A 483 -5.83 15.10 -12.29
C GLN A 483 -6.31 13.74 -11.75
N GLY A 484 -6.23 12.69 -12.56
CA GLY A 484 -6.61 11.34 -12.15
C GLY A 484 -5.79 10.83 -10.97
N ARG A 485 -4.48 11.13 -10.94
CA ARG A 485 -3.61 10.77 -9.82
C ARG A 485 -4.00 11.51 -8.54
N PHE A 486 -4.16 12.81 -8.59
CA PHE A 486 -4.53 13.63 -7.45
C PHE A 486 -5.85 13.16 -6.82
N VAL A 487 -6.89 12.94 -7.63
CA VAL A 487 -8.18 12.43 -7.14
C VAL A 487 -8.06 11.01 -6.57
N ARG A 488 -7.20 10.17 -7.14
CA ARG A 488 -6.92 8.82 -6.61
C ARG A 488 -6.26 8.88 -5.23
N GLU A 489 -5.32 9.78 -5.01
CA GLU A 489 -4.71 9.98 -3.69
C GLU A 489 -5.73 10.54 -2.68
N LEU A 490 -6.54 11.52 -3.07
CA LEU A 490 -7.66 12.00 -2.22
C LEU A 490 -8.62 10.86 -1.84
N THR A 491 -8.94 9.97 -2.79
CA THR A 491 -9.81 8.82 -2.50
C THR A 491 -9.16 7.86 -1.50
N LYS A 492 -7.86 7.64 -1.58
CA LYS A 492 -7.13 6.82 -0.60
C LYS A 492 -7.11 7.46 0.79
N ILE A 493 -6.92 8.79 0.87
CA ILE A 493 -6.99 9.54 2.12
C ILE A 493 -8.39 9.41 2.72
N ALA A 494 -9.45 9.64 1.91
CA ALA A 494 -10.82 9.52 2.37
C ALA A 494 -11.10 8.15 3.00
N ILE A 495 -10.73 7.06 2.32
CA ILE A 495 -10.95 5.68 2.80
C ILE A 495 -10.10 5.39 4.04
N ARG A 496 -8.81 5.79 4.04
CA ARG A 496 -7.88 5.46 5.12
C ARG A 496 -8.25 6.08 6.46
N TYR A 497 -8.72 7.32 6.42
CA TYR A 497 -8.98 8.12 7.63
C TYR A 497 -10.47 8.28 7.92
N ASP A 498 -11.33 7.65 7.12
CA ASP A 498 -12.80 7.78 7.24
C ASP A 498 -13.23 9.25 7.29
N VAL A 499 -12.81 10.03 6.29
CA VAL A 499 -13.12 11.46 6.14
C VAL A 499 -13.92 11.71 4.87
N LEU A 500 -14.79 12.72 4.89
CA LEU A 500 -15.46 13.22 3.70
C LEU A 500 -14.59 14.27 3.01
N ILE A 501 -14.30 14.08 1.73
CA ILE A 501 -13.58 15.08 0.92
C ILE A 501 -14.56 15.67 -0.11
N ILE A 502 -14.79 16.97 -0.01
CA ILE A 502 -15.58 17.75 -0.97
C ILE A 502 -14.59 18.34 -1.97
N LEU A 503 -14.71 17.96 -3.24
CA LEU A 503 -13.84 18.41 -4.32
C LEU A 503 -14.65 19.25 -5.32
N VAL A 504 -14.24 20.50 -5.51
CA VAL A 504 -14.87 21.39 -6.51
C VAL A 504 -14.12 21.29 -7.84
N ALA A 505 -14.84 21.09 -8.94
CA ALA A 505 -14.29 21.08 -10.29
C ALA A 505 -15.13 21.90 -11.27
N HIS A 506 -14.47 22.43 -12.32
CA HIS A 506 -15.15 23.15 -13.39
C HIS A 506 -15.54 22.20 -14.52
N GLN A 507 -16.63 22.53 -15.25
CA GLN A 507 -17.03 21.82 -16.45
C GLN A 507 -16.16 22.19 -17.66
N ARG A 508 -16.06 21.29 -18.66
CA ARG A 508 -15.48 21.58 -19.99
C ARG A 508 -16.34 22.57 -20.77
N LYS A 509 -15.71 23.43 -21.54
CA LYS A 509 -16.40 24.49 -22.28
C LYS A 509 -17.30 24.02 -23.46
N ASN A 510 -17.22 22.77 -23.94
CA ASN A 510 -17.81 22.34 -25.21
C ASN A 510 -18.31 20.88 -25.22
N THR A 511 -18.98 20.39 -24.21
CA THR A 511 -19.69 19.11 -24.34
C THR A 511 -21.19 19.33 -24.33
N PHE A 512 -21.81 19.21 -25.49
CA PHE A 512 -23.27 19.05 -25.64
C PHE A 512 -23.65 17.59 -25.39
N THR A 513 -23.31 17.07 -24.22
CA THR A 513 -23.74 15.73 -23.81
C THR A 513 -24.89 15.87 -22.82
N ASN A 514 -25.92 15.06 -23.00
CA ASN A 514 -27.07 15.01 -22.10
C ASN A 514 -26.77 14.32 -20.77
N ASP A 515 -25.51 13.92 -20.52
CA ASP A 515 -25.10 13.24 -19.31
C ASP A 515 -24.33 14.20 -18.38
N ALA A 516 -24.89 14.45 -17.21
CA ALA A 516 -24.29 15.32 -16.18
C ALA A 516 -22.93 14.82 -15.66
N ASN A 517 -22.60 13.52 -15.82
CA ASN A 517 -21.30 12.97 -15.48
C ASN A 517 -20.23 13.34 -16.52
N ASP A 518 -20.61 13.44 -17.80
CA ASP A 518 -19.67 13.78 -18.89
C ASP A 518 -19.37 15.28 -18.96
N GLU A 519 -20.17 16.10 -18.32
CA GLU A 519 -20.00 17.56 -18.30
C GLU A 519 -18.88 18.03 -17.36
N VAL A 520 -18.43 17.20 -16.41
CA VAL A 520 -17.36 17.59 -15.46
C VAL A 520 -16.01 17.71 -16.18
N SER A 521 -15.36 18.88 -16.05
CA SER A 521 -14.05 19.14 -16.66
C SER A 521 -12.97 18.26 -16.05
N GLY A 522 -12.43 17.35 -16.83
CA GLY A 522 -11.34 16.46 -16.42
C GLY A 522 -11.31 15.21 -17.30
N SER A 523 -10.44 14.27 -16.96
CA SER A 523 -10.52 12.92 -17.48
C SER A 523 -11.80 12.26 -16.95
N GLY A 524 -12.42 11.37 -17.72
CA GLY A 524 -13.51 10.51 -17.21
C GLY A 524 -13.14 9.80 -15.90
N ASP A 525 -11.84 9.72 -15.59
CA ASP A 525 -11.30 9.18 -14.35
C ASP A 525 -11.72 9.94 -13.09
N ILE A 526 -11.93 11.27 -13.16
CA ILE A 526 -12.32 12.07 -11.98
C ILE A 526 -13.70 11.65 -11.48
N THR A 527 -14.68 11.62 -12.42
CA THR A 527 -16.04 11.18 -12.09
C THR A 527 -16.10 9.69 -11.75
N ASN A 528 -15.23 8.87 -12.37
CA ASN A 528 -15.14 7.46 -12.07
C ASN A 528 -14.58 7.18 -10.67
N LEU A 529 -13.63 7.96 -10.20
CA LEU A 529 -12.99 7.80 -8.87
C LEU A 529 -13.86 8.35 -7.74
N ALA A 530 -14.58 9.46 -7.95
CA ALA A 530 -15.48 10.01 -6.95
C ALA A 530 -16.59 9.02 -6.56
N GLY A 531 -16.91 8.95 -5.28
CA GLY A 531 -18.01 8.14 -4.75
C GLY A 531 -19.37 8.78 -5.03
N ILE A 532 -19.43 10.11 -4.96
CA ILE A 532 -20.61 10.93 -5.21
C ILE A 532 -20.24 12.02 -6.20
N THR A 533 -21.12 12.28 -7.17
CA THR A 533 -20.98 13.39 -8.09
C THR A 533 -22.25 14.24 -8.07
N LEU A 534 -22.09 15.51 -7.73
CA LEU A 534 -23.12 16.54 -7.74
C LEU A 534 -22.85 17.49 -8.89
N SER A 535 -23.85 17.75 -9.71
CA SER A 535 -23.81 18.80 -10.76
C SER A 535 -24.61 20.00 -10.28
N TYR A 536 -23.98 21.19 -10.29
CA TYR A 536 -24.55 22.43 -9.76
C TYR A 536 -24.48 23.53 -10.82
N ASN A 537 -25.63 23.82 -11.45
CA ASN A 537 -25.72 24.69 -12.60
C ASN A 537 -26.97 25.58 -12.57
N ARG A 538 -26.95 26.67 -13.33
CA ARG A 538 -28.14 27.47 -13.68
C ARG A 538 -29.12 26.63 -14.49
N GLY A 539 -30.36 27.10 -14.54
CA GLY A 539 -31.36 26.60 -15.47
C GLY A 539 -30.96 26.83 -16.93
N THR A 540 -31.54 26.05 -17.80
CA THR A 540 -31.45 26.25 -19.26
C THR A 540 -32.42 27.38 -19.71
N THR A 541 -32.27 27.89 -20.94
CA THR A 541 -33.21 28.82 -21.51
C THR A 541 -34.64 28.26 -21.50
N ASP A 542 -34.78 26.95 -21.78
CA ASP A 542 -36.07 26.26 -21.75
C ASP A 542 -36.68 26.21 -20.33
N ASP A 543 -35.85 26.07 -19.27
CA ASP A 543 -36.34 26.16 -17.89
C ASP A 543 -36.88 27.53 -17.54
N TYR A 544 -36.26 28.60 -18.05
CA TYR A 544 -36.69 29.97 -17.83
C TYR A 544 -37.96 30.30 -18.62
N ASP A 545 -38.01 29.92 -19.89
CA ASP A 545 -39.15 30.15 -20.77
C ASP A 545 -40.41 29.42 -20.27
N LYS A 546 -40.26 28.25 -19.68
CA LYS A 546 -41.34 27.47 -19.04
C LYS A 546 -41.66 27.88 -17.61
N GLY A 547 -40.94 28.85 -17.05
CA GLY A 547 -41.14 29.29 -15.66
C GLY A 547 -40.80 28.25 -14.61
N ILE A 548 -40.00 27.24 -14.95
CA ILE A 548 -39.55 26.18 -14.00
C ILE A 548 -38.51 26.72 -13.04
N MET A 549 -37.63 27.59 -13.52
CA MET A 549 -36.56 28.23 -12.73
C MET A 549 -36.48 29.73 -13.11
N ASN A 550 -35.95 30.52 -12.19
CA ASN A 550 -35.51 31.87 -12.44
C ASN A 550 -33.95 31.95 -12.53
N PRO A 551 -33.36 33.03 -13.08
CA PRO A 551 -31.91 33.17 -13.26
C PRO A 551 -31.09 33.12 -11.99
N GLU A 552 -31.66 33.38 -10.82
CA GLU A 552 -30.99 33.35 -9.50
C GLU A 552 -30.95 31.95 -8.91
N GLN A 553 -31.81 31.06 -9.41
CA GLN A 553 -31.88 29.69 -8.93
C GLN A 553 -30.80 28.81 -9.57
N ARG A 554 -30.50 27.71 -8.89
CA ARG A 554 -29.57 26.67 -9.34
C ARG A 554 -30.24 25.31 -9.27
N ARG A 555 -29.84 24.44 -10.20
CA ARG A 555 -30.27 23.05 -10.22
C ARG A 555 -29.14 22.19 -9.68
N LEU A 556 -29.41 21.45 -8.61
CA LEU A 556 -28.52 20.47 -8.02
C LEU A 556 -28.94 19.07 -8.45
N ILE A 557 -28.12 18.42 -9.26
CA ILE A 557 -28.34 17.05 -9.74
C ILE A 557 -27.39 16.11 -9.01
N VAL A 558 -27.90 15.00 -8.47
CA VAL A 558 -27.09 13.89 -7.99
C VAL A 558 -26.85 12.95 -9.17
N ALA A 559 -25.74 13.17 -9.88
CA ALA A 559 -25.40 12.42 -11.09
C ALA A 559 -24.83 11.03 -10.78
N LYS A 560 -24.18 10.87 -9.62
CA LYS A 560 -23.62 9.60 -9.17
C LYS A 560 -23.73 9.44 -7.65
N ASN A 561 -24.06 8.24 -7.22
CA ASN A 561 -24.14 7.86 -5.80
C ASN A 561 -23.77 6.39 -5.67
N ARG A 562 -22.51 6.10 -5.31
CA ARG A 562 -22.03 4.72 -5.19
C ARG A 562 -22.59 3.98 -3.98
N LEU A 563 -22.96 4.69 -2.92
CA LEU A 563 -23.42 4.04 -1.69
C LEU A 563 -24.81 3.42 -1.86
N PHE A 564 -25.74 4.17 -2.49
CA PHE A 564 -27.14 3.75 -2.59
C PHE A 564 -27.62 3.52 -4.04
N GLY A 565 -26.81 3.85 -5.04
CA GLY A 565 -27.19 3.78 -6.47
C GLY A 565 -28.29 4.76 -6.88
N LYS A 566 -28.84 5.58 -5.96
CA LYS A 566 -29.90 6.54 -6.26
C LYS A 566 -29.34 7.83 -6.83
N THR A 567 -29.88 8.26 -7.94
CA THR A 567 -29.58 9.51 -8.63
C THR A 567 -30.85 10.35 -8.77
N ASN A 568 -30.70 11.63 -9.08
CA ASN A 568 -31.81 12.52 -9.40
C ASN A 568 -31.47 13.30 -10.67
N THR A 569 -31.95 12.82 -11.82
CA THR A 569 -31.70 13.43 -13.12
C THR A 569 -32.46 14.73 -13.32
N ASN A 570 -33.60 14.92 -12.66
CA ASN A 570 -34.38 16.18 -12.73
C ASN A 570 -33.76 17.27 -11.86
N GLY A 571 -32.97 16.89 -10.86
CA GLY A 571 -32.35 17.81 -9.93
C GLY A 571 -33.28 18.44 -8.91
N PHE A 572 -32.71 19.07 -7.90
CA PHE A 572 -33.40 19.91 -6.93
C PHE A 572 -33.18 21.38 -7.32
N ILE A 573 -34.21 22.23 -7.18
CA ILE A 573 -34.12 23.66 -7.42
C ILE A 573 -33.73 24.34 -6.12
N LEU A 574 -32.56 24.99 -6.11
CA LEU A 574 -32.05 25.74 -4.97
C LEU A 574 -32.12 27.24 -5.25
N SER A 575 -32.56 27.97 -4.25
CA SER A 575 -32.55 29.45 -4.26
C SER A 575 -31.34 29.96 -3.51
N TYR A 576 -30.90 31.18 -3.87
CA TYR A 576 -29.74 31.84 -3.26
C TYR A 576 -30.20 33.08 -2.48
N ASP A 577 -29.73 33.19 -1.24
CA ASP A 577 -29.90 34.39 -0.43
C ASP A 577 -28.62 35.23 -0.48
N GLU A 578 -28.68 36.37 -1.17
CA GLU A 578 -27.53 37.26 -1.37
C GLU A 578 -26.99 37.82 -0.06
N LYS A 579 -27.85 38.07 0.93
CA LYS A 579 -27.48 38.67 2.23
C LYS A 579 -26.60 37.71 3.03
N SER A 580 -27.05 36.49 3.24
CA SER A 580 -26.33 35.48 4.02
C SER A 580 -25.40 34.61 3.22
N LYS A 581 -25.37 34.73 1.90
CA LYS A 581 -24.62 33.84 1.02
C LYS A 581 -25.05 32.36 1.12
N ARG A 582 -26.26 32.08 1.60
CA ARG A 582 -26.80 30.72 1.76
C ARG A 582 -27.57 30.26 0.53
N VAL A 583 -27.53 28.98 0.31
CA VAL A 583 -28.35 28.25 -0.65
C VAL A 583 -29.36 27.41 0.11
N TYR A 584 -30.61 27.35 -0.38
CA TYR A 584 -31.69 26.60 0.28
C TYR A 584 -32.64 26.02 -0.75
N GLY A 585 -33.15 24.84 -0.49
CA GLY A 585 -34.16 24.15 -1.30
C GLY A 585 -35.59 24.40 -0.80
N ALA A 586 -36.55 23.79 -1.48
CA ALA A 586 -37.93 23.83 -1.05
C ALA A 586 -38.12 23.20 0.33
N GLY A 587 -38.65 24.02 1.27
CA GLY A 587 -38.88 23.60 2.65
C GLY A 587 -37.64 23.65 3.58
N ASP A 588 -36.50 24.15 3.12
CA ASP A 588 -35.38 24.49 3.99
C ASP A 588 -35.64 25.85 4.66
N ASP A 589 -35.08 26.01 5.88
CA ASP A 589 -35.21 27.25 6.63
C ASP A 589 -34.05 28.20 6.25
N VAL A 590 -34.38 29.27 5.49
CA VAL A 590 -33.43 30.32 5.11
C VAL A 590 -32.89 31.09 6.34
N ASN A 591 -33.67 31.16 7.41
CA ASN A 591 -33.32 31.85 8.66
C ASN A 591 -32.68 30.91 9.70
N ARG A 592 -32.30 29.69 9.31
CA ARG A 592 -31.67 28.71 10.19
C ARG A 592 -30.55 29.35 11.02
N GLN A 593 -30.61 29.16 12.31
CA GLN A 593 -29.58 29.58 13.28
C GLN A 593 -28.61 28.43 13.54
N TYR A 594 -27.35 28.78 13.73
CA TYR A 594 -26.29 27.86 14.16
C TYR A 594 -25.99 28.05 15.65
N GLY A 595 -25.33 27.09 16.27
CA GLY A 595 -25.11 27.02 17.72
C GLY A 595 -24.30 28.16 18.35
N TRP A 596 -23.69 29.06 17.56
CA TRP A 596 -23.07 30.27 18.08
C TRP A 596 -24.11 31.30 18.55
N ASP A 597 -25.31 31.24 18.06
CA ASP A 597 -26.40 32.18 18.34
C ASP A 597 -27.25 31.68 19.52
N ASN A 598 -26.89 32.17 20.70
CA ASN A 598 -27.61 31.88 21.94
C ASN A 598 -28.82 32.83 22.18
N SER A 599 -29.22 33.64 21.17
CA SER A 599 -30.28 34.62 21.35
C SER A 599 -31.65 33.98 21.62
N GLY A 600 -31.87 32.72 21.22
CA GLY A 600 -33.08 31.95 21.57
C GLY A 600 -33.10 31.40 22.98
N GLY A 601 -31.99 31.40 23.70
CA GLY A 601 -31.92 30.94 25.12
C GLY A 601 -32.16 32.02 26.17
N PHE A 602 -32.18 33.29 25.76
CA PHE A 602 -32.40 34.40 26.69
C PHE A 602 -33.89 34.62 27.06
N ASP A 603 -34.84 34.12 26.29
CA ASP A 603 -36.26 34.22 26.63
C ASP A 603 -36.67 33.33 27.80
N GLU A 604 -35.93 32.26 28.10
CA GLU A 604 -36.19 31.43 29.30
C GLU A 604 -35.58 32.01 30.57
N VAL A 605 -34.55 32.86 30.49
CA VAL A 605 -33.91 33.47 31.66
C VAL A 605 -34.66 34.71 32.14
N ASN A 606 -35.45 35.36 31.29
CA ASN A 606 -36.27 36.51 31.68
C ASN A 606 -37.55 36.16 32.46
N ASN A 607 -37.90 34.89 32.58
CA ASN A 607 -39.01 34.40 33.39
C ASN A 607 -38.60 33.80 34.75
N MET A 608 -37.32 33.87 35.10
CA MET A 608 -36.94 33.62 36.50
C MET A 608 -37.17 34.89 37.30
N GLU A 609 -38.22 34.89 38.13
CA GLU A 609 -38.38 35.86 39.18
C GLU A 609 -37.12 35.88 40.04
N ILE A 610 -36.47 37.05 40.08
CA ILE A 610 -35.34 37.27 40.97
C ILE A 610 -35.90 37.26 42.41
N PRO A 611 -35.52 36.30 43.23
CA PRO A 611 -35.97 36.30 44.60
C PRO A 611 -35.19 37.34 45.38
N PHE A 612 -35.81 38.45 45.70
CA PHE A 612 -35.37 39.34 46.73
C PHE A 612 -36.18 39.12 47.97
#